data_d04ab9e7fee0f0d8e742b4a3b5f9ddb2
#
_entry.id   d04ab9e7fee0f0d8e742b4a3b5f9ddb2
#
_cell.length_a   1.000
_cell.length_b   1.000
_cell.length_c   1.000
_cell.angle_alpha   90.00
_cell.angle_beta   90.00
_cell.angle_gamma   90.00
#
_symmetry.space_group_name_H-M   'P 1'
#
loop_
_entity.id
_entity.type
_entity.pdbx_description
1 polymer ?
#
loop_
_entity_poly.entity_id
_entity_poly.type
_entity_poly.pdbx_seq_one_letter_code
_entity_poly.pdbx_strand_id
1 'polypeptide(L)'
;MNTFNAKSNGLNNEVNEFIDLSNNYSSWAICHADLPYLNKYNISVYLQEIAINEIVISKSSDNGTPLIGGSSFFDNFRYGKNSFNKHVIEFEKLNLNYKQVFNKELYFELDTENDYIEFLKNRPRWYKKISD
;
A
#
# COMPACT_ATOMS: atom_id res chain seq x y z
N MET A 1 -5.20 -15.33 11.01
CA MET A 1 -5.43 -14.33 9.94
C MET A 1 -6.92 -14.23 9.73
N ASN A 2 -7.49 -13.04 9.82
CA ASN A 2 -8.91 -12.83 9.58
C ASN A 2 -9.12 -12.41 8.12
N THR A 3 -10.18 -12.92 7.50
CA THR A 3 -10.56 -12.55 6.13
C THR A 3 -11.70 -11.55 6.19
N PHE A 4 -11.55 -10.43 5.50
CA PHE A 4 -12.60 -9.46 5.28
C PHE A 4 -13.16 -9.67 3.85
N ASN A 5 -14.46 -9.81 3.73
CA ASN A 5 -15.16 -9.87 2.46
C ASN A 5 -15.99 -8.60 2.29
N ALA A 6 -15.54 -7.70 1.43
CA ALA A 6 -16.28 -6.49 1.10
C ALA A 6 -17.63 -6.84 0.43
N LYS A 7 -18.66 -6.05 0.73
CA LYS A 7 -19.96 -6.10 0.07
C LYS A 7 -20.05 -5.12 -1.09
N SER A 8 -19.23 -4.09 -1.04
CA SER A 8 -19.09 -3.07 -2.08
C SER A 8 -18.30 -3.60 -3.27
N ASN A 9 -18.52 -3.01 -4.45
CA ASN A 9 -17.74 -3.33 -5.66
C ASN A 9 -16.76 -2.20 -6.00
N GLY A 10 -15.56 -2.60 -6.40
CA GLY A 10 -14.48 -1.72 -6.82
C GLY A 10 -13.59 -1.26 -5.68
N LEU A 11 -12.28 -1.26 -5.93
CA LEU A 11 -11.23 -1.12 -4.93
C LEU A 11 -11.44 0.06 -3.97
N ASN A 12 -11.80 1.24 -4.47
CA ASN A 12 -12.00 2.41 -3.61
C ASN A 12 -13.16 2.22 -2.62
N ASN A 13 -14.26 1.61 -3.06
CA ASN A 13 -15.43 1.34 -2.21
C ASN A 13 -15.14 0.23 -1.19
N GLU A 14 -14.45 -0.81 -1.61
CA GLU A 14 -14.03 -1.92 -0.75
C GLU A 14 -13.07 -1.46 0.35
N VAL A 15 -12.14 -0.56 0.01
CA VAL A 15 -11.22 0.04 0.96
C VAL A 15 -11.95 0.97 1.94
N ASN A 16 -12.87 1.80 1.48
CA ASN A 16 -13.69 2.65 2.36
C ASN A 16 -14.49 1.79 3.35
N GLU A 17 -15.11 0.70 2.89
CA GLU A 17 -15.83 -0.24 3.76
C GLU A 17 -14.92 -0.87 4.83
N PHE A 18 -13.70 -1.26 4.46
CA PHE A 18 -12.70 -1.75 5.41
C PHE A 18 -12.32 -0.69 6.45
N ILE A 19 -12.09 0.55 6.03
CA ILE A 19 -11.73 1.65 6.92
C ILE A 19 -12.86 1.95 7.91
N ASP A 20 -14.11 1.97 7.48
CA ASP A 20 -15.27 2.17 8.36
C ASP A 20 -15.34 1.11 9.47
N LEU A 21 -15.04 -0.13 9.14
CA LEU A 21 -14.98 -1.23 10.11
C LEU A 21 -13.74 -1.17 11.03
N SER A 22 -12.73 -0.43 10.62
CA SER A 22 -11.44 -0.34 11.33
C SER A 22 -11.37 0.81 12.33
N ASN A 23 -12.41 1.62 12.50
CA ASN A 23 -12.45 2.81 13.36
C ASN A 23 -12.16 2.55 14.85
N ASN A 24 -12.25 1.30 15.30
CA ASN A 24 -11.94 0.90 16.68
C ASN A 24 -10.43 0.63 16.91
N TYR A 25 -9.62 0.66 15.87
CA TYR A 25 -8.17 0.46 15.96
C TYR A 25 -7.44 1.80 16.07
N SER A 26 -6.27 1.80 16.70
CA SER A 26 -5.44 3.00 16.86
C SER A 26 -4.72 3.41 15.58
N SER A 27 -4.55 2.48 14.65
CA SER A 27 -3.93 2.69 13.34
C SER A 27 -4.36 1.62 12.34
N TRP A 28 -4.20 1.91 11.08
CA TRP A 28 -4.55 1.04 9.97
C TRP A 28 -3.49 1.10 8.87
N ALA A 29 -3.45 0.09 8.02
CA ALA A 29 -2.61 0.06 6.83
C ALA A 29 -3.26 -0.74 5.71
N ILE A 30 -3.07 -0.27 4.49
CA ILE A 30 -3.40 -0.98 3.25
C ILE A 30 -2.11 -1.12 2.46
N CYS A 31 -1.80 -2.34 2.08
CA CYS A 31 -0.61 -2.68 1.33
C CYS A 31 -0.99 -3.58 0.15
N HIS A 32 -0.49 -3.27 -1.04
CA HIS A 32 -0.66 -4.13 -2.20
C HIS A 32 0.05 -5.47 -2.01
N ALA A 33 -0.45 -6.52 -2.62
CA ALA A 33 0.08 -7.88 -2.48
C ALA A 33 1.12 -8.25 -3.56
N ASP A 34 1.29 -7.43 -4.58
CA ASP A 34 2.15 -7.60 -5.75
C ASP A 34 3.54 -6.94 -5.61
N LEU A 35 4.01 -6.82 -4.39
CA LEU A 35 5.30 -6.24 -4.00
C LEU A 35 6.33 -7.33 -3.71
N PRO A 36 7.03 -7.87 -4.72
CA PRO A 36 7.83 -9.08 -4.58
C PRO A 36 9.09 -8.91 -3.73
N TYR A 37 9.54 -7.68 -3.50
CA TYR A 37 10.73 -7.40 -2.67
C TYR A 37 10.39 -7.04 -1.22
N LEU A 38 9.11 -6.91 -0.89
CA LEU A 38 8.67 -6.64 0.47
C LEU A 38 8.97 -7.84 1.38
N ASN A 39 9.53 -7.58 2.54
CA ASN A 39 9.90 -8.62 3.51
C ASN A 39 9.47 -8.25 4.93
N LYS A 40 9.57 -9.20 5.85
CA LYS A 40 9.15 -9.05 7.25
C LYS A 40 9.82 -7.85 7.94
N TYR A 41 11.07 -7.59 7.65
CA TYR A 41 11.81 -6.46 8.26
C TYR A 41 11.24 -5.12 7.78
N ASN A 42 11.08 -4.96 6.45
CA ASN A 42 10.51 -3.74 5.88
C ASN A 42 9.09 -3.50 6.41
N ILE A 43 8.24 -4.53 6.45
CA ILE A 43 6.88 -4.42 7.01
C ILE A 43 6.92 -3.92 8.45
N SER A 44 7.80 -4.46 9.30
CA SER A 44 7.93 -4.02 10.69
C SER A 44 8.30 -2.53 10.81
N VAL A 45 9.21 -2.05 9.97
CA VAL A 45 9.59 -0.63 9.93
C VAL A 45 8.39 0.24 9.52
N TYR A 46 7.66 -0.15 8.47
CA TYR A 46 6.50 0.62 8.01
C TYR A 46 5.37 0.64 9.05
N LEU A 47 5.11 -0.47 9.75
CA LEU A 47 4.11 -0.50 10.81
C LEU A 47 4.48 0.42 12.00
N GLN A 48 5.75 0.55 12.33
CA GLN A 48 6.21 1.52 13.33
C GLN A 48 5.96 2.95 12.89
N GLU A 49 6.29 3.29 11.64
CA GLU A 49 6.01 4.62 11.08
C GLU A 49 4.50 4.93 11.05
N ILE A 50 3.69 3.97 10.64
CA ILE A 50 2.22 4.08 10.59
C ILE A 50 1.63 4.35 11.98
N ALA A 51 2.17 3.72 13.01
CA ALA A 51 1.67 3.87 14.37
C ALA A 51 1.89 5.28 14.97
N ILE A 52 2.87 6.03 14.48
CA ILE A 52 3.28 7.33 15.05
C ILE A 52 2.99 8.54 14.15
N ASN A 53 2.52 8.32 12.93
CA ASN A 53 2.20 9.41 11.99
C ASN A 53 0.70 9.44 11.71
N GLU A 54 0.16 10.64 11.40
CA GLU A 54 -1.23 10.77 10.96
C GLU A 54 -1.47 9.96 9.70
N ILE A 55 -0.63 10.16 8.68
CA ILE A 55 -0.61 9.38 7.43
C ILE A 55 0.83 9.04 7.05
N VAL A 56 1.02 7.81 6.59
CA VAL A 56 2.21 7.36 5.87
C VAL A 56 1.76 6.89 4.49
N ILE A 57 2.45 7.33 3.47
CA ILE A 57 2.13 6.97 2.08
C ILE A 57 3.41 6.64 1.31
N SER A 58 3.36 5.65 0.43
CA SER A 58 4.43 5.34 -0.52
C SER A 58 3.98 5.56 -1.96
N LYS A 59 4.97 5.64 -2.84
CA LYS A 59 4.76 5.85 -4.28
C LYS A 59 5.43 4.72 -5.07
N SER A 60 4.72 4.14 -6.02
CA SER A 60 5.26 3.19 -6.99
C SER A 60 5.81 3.86 -8.25
N SER A 61 6.43 3.06 -9.13
CA SER A 61 7.04 3.52 -10.37
C SER A 61 6.06 4.19 -11.34
N ASP A 62 4.79 3.78 -11.30
CA ASP A 62 3.70 4.29 -12.15
C ASP A 62 2.87 5.41 -11.48
N ASN A 63 3.33 5.97 -10.36
CA ASN A 63 2.62 6.92 -9.50
C ASN A 63 1.41 6.32 -8.77
N GLY A 64 1.42 5.01 -8.53
CA GLY A 64 0.48 4.31 -7.67
C GLY A 64 0.74 4.52 -6.18
N THR A 65 -0.07 3.87 -5.35
CA THR A 65 0.01 3.93 -3.88
C THR A 65 0.11 2.52 -3.32
N PRO A 66 1.29 1.89 -3.34
CA PRO A 66 1.47 0.51 -2.90
C PRO A 66 1.30 0.32 -1.38
N LEU A 67 1.56 1.37 -0.59
CA LEU A 67 1.34 1.38 0.85
C LEU A 67 0.76 2.72 1.27
N ILE A 68 -0.30 2.67 2.09
CA ILE A 68 -0.89 3.81 2.77
C ILE A 68 -1.41 3.35 4.14
N GLY A 69 -1.26 4.19 5.15
CA GLY A 69 -1.76 3.90 6.49
C GLY A 69 -1.52 5.06 7.44
N GLY A 70 -1.94 4.93 8.69
CA GLY A 70 -1.72 5.96 9.69
C GLY A 70 -2.59 5.79 10.91
N SER A 71 -2.50 6.77 11.84
CA SER A 71 -3.35 6.90 13.01
C SER A 71 -4.61 7.74 12.75
N SER A 72 -4.64 8.51 11.67
CA SER A 72 -5.81 9.28 11.24
C SER A 72 -6.60 8.54 10.18
N PHE A 73 -7.93 8.59 10.27
CA PHE A 73 -8.85 7.95 9.33
C PHE A 73 -9.40 8.98 8.33
N PHE A 74 -9.59 8.56 7.09
CA PHE A 74 -10.27 9.33 6.07
C PHE A 74 -11.03 8.36 5.14
N ASP A 75 -12.00 8.84 4.39
CA ASP A 75 -12.98 8.03 3.65
C ASP A 75 -12.96 8.24 2.14
N ASN A 76 -12.00 8.97 1.61
CA ASN A 76 -11.99 9.32 0.19
C ASN A 76 -10.77 8.75 -0.55
N PHE A 77 -10.67 7.42 -0.59
CA PHE A 77 -9.59 6.74 -1.31
C PHE A 77 -9.70 6.94 -2.82
N ARG A 78 -8.55 7.10 -3.48
CA ARG A 78 -8.41 7.48 -4.88
C ARG A 78 -7.47 6.54 -5.64
N TYR A 79 -7.60 5.24 -5.44
CA TYR A 79 -6.85 4.25 -6.21
C TYR A 79 -7.16 4.36 -7.71
N GLY A 80 -6.24 3.88 -8.54
CA GLY A 80 -6.24 3.98 -9.98
C GLY A 80 -5.12 4.90 -10.47
N LYS A 81 -5.15 5.31 -11.71
CA LYS A 81 -4.10 6.10 -12.35
C LYS A 81 -3.73 7.34 -11.53
N ASN A 82 -2.42 7.52 -11.26
CA ASN A 82 -1.86 8.61 -10.46
C ASN A 82 -2.44 8.68 -9.03
N SER A 83 -2.74 7.54 -8.42
CA SER A 83 -3.36 7.47 -7.10
C SER A 83 -2.55 8.18 -6.01
N PHE A 84 -1.22 8.12 -6.05
CA PHE A 84 -0.36 8.83 -5.11
C PHE A 84 -0.68 10.33 -5.04
N ASN A 85 -0.65 11.02 -6.18
CA ASN A 85 -0.94 12.46 -6.23
C ASN A 85 -2.37 12.78 -5.80
N LYS A 86 -3.33 11.92 -6.15
CA LYS A 86 -4.73 12.10 -5.77
C LYS A 86 -4.92 11.97 -4.25
N HIS A 87 -4.25 11.01 -3.61
CA HIS A 87 -4.26 10.88 -2.16
C HIS A 87 -3.61 12.08 -1.46
N VAL A 88 -2.47 12.55 -1.95
CA VAL A 88 -1.81 13.76 -1.41
C VAL A 88 -2.74 14.97 -1.46
N ILE A 89 -3.45 15.20 -2.57
CA ILE A 89 -4.44 16.28 -2.69
C ILE A 89 -5.56 16.12 -1.65
N GLU A 90 -6.04 14.89 -1.39
CA GLU A 90 -7.05 14.67 -0.36
C GLU A 90 -6.50 14.97 1.06
N PHE A 91 -5.26 14.61 1.35
CA PHE A 91 -4.65 14.95 2.65
C PHE A 91 -4.53 16.46 2.85
N GLU A 92 -4.13 17.21 1.82
CA GLU A 92 -4.06 18.66 1.86
C GLU A 92 -5.44 19.29 2.12
N LYS A 93 -6.49 18.81 1.44
CA LYS A 93 -7.87 19.27 1.67
C LYS A 93 -8.37 19.01 3.09
N LEU A 94 -7.96 17.90 3.68
CA LEU A 94 -8.36 17.48 5.02
C LEU A 94 -7.41 18.03 6.12
N ASN A 95 -6.39 18.79 5.76
CA ASN A 95 -5.31 19.26 6.65
C ASN A 95 -4.64 18.13 7.44
N LEU A 96 -4.48 16.96 6.82
CA LEU A 96 -3.76 15.83 7.39
C LEU A 96 -2.26 15.94 7.09
N ASN A 97 -1.43 15.77 8.12
CA ASN A 97 0.00 15.64 7.92
C ASN A 97 0.33 14.26 7.38
N TYR A 98 1.19 14.20 6.37
CA TYR A 98 1.61 12.93 5.81
C TYR A 98 3.12 12.81 5.69
N LYS A 99 3.62 11.60 5.91
CA LYS A 99 5.01 11.22 5.69
C LYS A 99 5.10 10.35 4.46
N GLN A 100 5.87 10.78 3.49
CA GLN A 100 6.21 9.93 2.36
C GLN A 100 7.36 8.99 2.72
N VAL A 101 7.16 7.69 2.56
CA VAL A 101 8.22 6.67 2.62
C VAL A 101 8.61 6.29 1.19
N PHE A 102 9.89 6.41 0.90
CA PHE A 102 10.43 6.10 -0.42
C PHE A 102 11.43 4.96 -0.30
N ASN A 103 11.04 3.78 -0.77
CA ASN A 103 11.84 2.58 -0.63
C ASN A 103 11.71 1.71 -1.89
N LYS A 104 12.81 1.05 -2.27
CA LYS A 104 12.86 0.17 -3.45
C LYS A 104 11.83 -0.95 -3.39
N GLU A 105 11.58 -1.50 -2.21
CA GLU A 105 10.65 -2.61 -1.99
C GLU A 105 9.19 -2.22 -2.21
N LEU A 106 8.85 -0.93 -2.13
CA LEU A 106 7.52 -0.39 -2.38
C LEU A 106 7.39 0.26 -3.76
N TYR A 107 8.51 0.43 -4.46
CA TYR A 107 8.52 1.11 -5.75
C TYR A 107 8.19 0.19 -6.92
N PHE A 108 8.54 -1.10 -6.81
CA PHE A 108 8.38 -2.10 -7.85
C PHE A 108 7.15 -2.99 -7.58
N GLU A 109 6.18 -2.92 -8.46
CA GLU A 109 4.98 -3.77 -8.49
C GLU A 109 5.09 -4.79 -9.62
N LEU A 110 4.53 -5.98 -9.43
CA LEU A 110 4.59 -7.09 -10.38
C LEU A 110 3.28 -7.16 -11.18
N ASP A 111 3.07 -6.23 -12.10
CA ASP A 111 1.81 -6.05 -12.83
C ASP A 111 1.82 -6.59 -14.25
N THR A 112 2.98 -6.57 -14.90
CA THR A 112 3.12 -6.88 -16.32
C THR A 112 4.11 -8.01 -16.58
N GLU A 113 4.09 -8.57 -17.79
CA GLU A 113 5.08 -9.55 -18.23
C GLU A 113 6.51 -8.96 -18.21
N ASN A 114 6.68 -7.68 -18.51
CA ASN A 114 7.96 -7.01 -18.43
C ASN A 114 8.46 -6.91 -16.97
N ASP A 115 7.58 -6.64 -16.02
CA ASP A 115 7.93 -6.64 -14.60
C ASP A 115 8.36 -8.03 -14.14
N TYR A 116 7.68 -9.08 -14.62
CA TYR A 116 8.07 -10.45 -14.32
C TYR A 116 9.45 -10.80 -14.89
N ILE A 117 9.76 -10.38 -16.12
CA ILE A 117 11.09 -10.56 -16.73
C ILE A 117 12.16 -9.83 -15.89
N GLU A 118 11.89 -8.60 -15.45
CA GLU A 118 12.79 -7.84 -14.60
C GLU A 118 12.96 -8.48 -13.23
N PHE A 119 11.88 -8.94 -12.61
CA PHE A 119 11.91 -9.70 -11.36
C PHE A 119 12.79 -10.95 -11.47
N LEU A 120 12.71 -11.71 -12.55
CA LEU A 120 13.53 -12.91 -12.75
C LEU A 120 15.03 -12.62 -12.82
N LYS A 121 15.44 -11.44 -13.29
CA LYS A 121 16.86 -11.00 -13.29
C LYS A 121 17.36 -10.71 -11.88
N ASN A 122 16.50 -10.16 -11.02
CA ASN A 122 16.83 -9.66 -9.69
C ASN A 122 16.09 -10.40 -8.58
N ARG A 123 15.71 -11.66 -8.80
CA ARG A 123 14.88 -12.45 -7.90
C ARG A 123 15.46 -12.56 -6.50
N PRO A 124 14.64 -12.39 -5.45
CA PRO A 124 15.10 -12.55 -4.08
C PRO A 124 15.41 -14.02 -3.76
N ARG A 125 16.23 -14.24 -2.73
CA ARG A 125 16.68 -15.59 -2.33
C ARG A 125 15.54 -16.56 -1.96
N TRP A 126 14.39 -16.04 -1.54
CA TRP A 126 13.23 -16.86 -1.20
C TRP A 126 12.50 -17.42 -2.42
N TYR A 127 12.67 -16.79 -3.59
CA TYR A 127 12.04 -17.25 -4.82
C TYR A 127 12.75 -18.50 -5.34
N LYS A 128 12.02 -19.59 -5.31
CA LYS A 128 12.45 -20.84 -5.96
C LYS A 128 11.61 -21.01 -7.23
N LYS A 129 12.27 -21.05 -8.40
CA LYS A 129 11.60 -21.43 -9.62
C LYS A 129 11.04 -22.84 -9.40
N ILE A 130 9.74 -23.00 -9.57
CA ILE A 130 9.15 -24.34 -9.68
C ILE A 130 9.75 -24.89 -10.99
N SER A 131 10.62 -25.87 -10.89
CA SER A 131 11.13 -26.58 -12.06
C SER A 131 9.96 -27.35 -12.64
N ASP A 132 9.67 -27.08 -13.91
CA ASP A 132 8.73 -27.83 -14.71
C ASP A 132 9.14 -29.30 -14.78
#